data_c90077dc491f73c330c37c04667aa7a4
#
_entry.id   c90077dc491f73c330c37c04667aa7a4
#
_cell.length_a   1.000
_cell.length_b   1.000
_cell.length_c   1.000
_cell.angle_alpha   90.00
_cell.angle_beta   90.00
_cell.angle_gamma   90.00
#
_symmetry.space_group_name_H-M   'P 1'
#
loop_
_entity.id
_entity.type
_entity.pdbx_description
1 polymer ?
#
loop_
_entity_poly.entity_id
_entity_poly.type
_entity_poly.pdbx_seq_one_letter_code
_entity_poly.pdbx_strand_id
1 'polypeptide(L)'
;MKILVLNCGSSSIKYALYNMDDKSVMTSGGAERVGLDNAFVKVKLANGEKKQIMHDIPEHTEGVKFIFSLLTDPEIGVIKSLDEIDAVGHRMVHGGEKFNKSVILNDEVLKAFEECSDLAPLHNPANLKGVNAVKELMPGLPQVGVFDTAFHQTMPAKAYMYAIPYDLYEKYGVRRYGFHGTSHRYVSARALEFLGMKAEGTKMITCHIGNGGSIAAVLDGKCIDTSMGLTPLEGLVMGTRAGDIDGGAVTFLEKKLGLDADGMSDLLNKKSGVAGITGGSSDMRDVENAAKAGEPKAVLAQQMYFYRIKKYIGAYAAAMGGVDVIVFTAGVGENQVSMRSAVCEGLEFLGVKFDEERNKVRGEEAIISADDSKVKVVVIPTDEELMIATDTMNLLK
;
A
#
# COMPACT_ATOMS: atom_id res chain seq x y z
N MET A 1 -3.80 -25.80 -4.16
CA MET A 1 -4.19 -24.74 -5.11
C MET A 1 -3.01 -23.79 -5.29
N LYS A 2 -2.56 -23.56 -6.53
CA LYS A 2 -1.46 -22.65 -6.85
C LYS A 2 -2.02 -21.35 -7.44
N ILE A 3 -1.73 -20.23 -6.79
CA ILE A 3 -2.23 -18.91 -7.18
C ILE A 3 -1.06 -17.99 -7.51
N LEU A 4 -1.08 -17.46 -8.72
CA LEU A 4 -0.17 -16.39 -9.11
C LEU A 4 -0.77 -15.04 -8.74
N VAL A 5 -0.02 -14.23 -8.02
CA VAL A 5 -0.37 -12.84 -7.71
C VAL A 5 0.41 -11.92 -8.62
N LEU A 6 -0.27 -10.98 -9.26
CA LEU A 6 0.32 -9.95 -10.13
C LEU A 6 -0.03 -8.54 -9.62
N ASN A 7 0.99 -7.67 -9.63
CA ASN A 7 0.85 -6.24 -9.35
C ASN A 7 1.54 -5.47 -10.48
N CYS A 8 0.74 -5.00 -11.44
CA CYS A 8 1.20 -4.29 -12.62
C CYS A 8 1.14 -2.78 -12.39
N GLY A 9 2.32 -2.17 -12.24
CA GLY A 9 2.51 -0.72 -12.25
C GLY A 9 2.80 -0.18 -13.65
N SER A 10 2.97 1.14 -13.78
CA SER A 10 3.22 1.78 -15.08
C SER A 10 4.48 1.28 -15.79
N SER A 11 5.54 0.97 -15.04
CA SER A 11 6.83 0.52 -15.57
C SER A 11 7.41 -0.69 -14.82
N SER A 12 6.57 -1.44 -14.09
CA SER A 12 7.01 -2.62 -13.36
C SER A 12 5.88 -3.64 -13.22
N ILE A 13 6.25 -4.92 -13.07
CA ILE A 13 5.32 -6.01 -12.78
C ILE A 13 5.93 -6.79 -11.63
N LYS A 14 5.30 -6.80 -10.46
CA LYS A 14 5.67 -7.67 -9.35
C LYS A 14 4.82 -8.93 -9.39
N TYR A 15 5.42 -10.06 -9.01
CA TYR A 15 4.70 -11.33 -8.95
C TYR A 15 5.12 -12.18 -7.76
N ALA A 16 4.21 -13.02 -7.32
CA ALA A 16 4.47 -14.11 -6.38
C ALA A 16 3.57 -15.31 -6.71
N LEU A 17 4.14 -16.51 -6.74
CA LEU A 17 3.38 -17.76 -6.88
C LEU A 17 3.26 -18.42 -5.52
N TYR A 18 2.03 -18.64 -5.07
CA TYR A 18 1.70 -19.25 -3.79
C TYR A 18 1.22 -20.69 -3.95
N ASN A 19 1.66 -21.56 -3.06
CA ASN A 19 0.95 -22.79 -2.75
C ASN A 19 -0.04 -22.50 -1.60
N MET A 20 -1.34 -22.50 -1.91
CA MET A 20 -2.38 -22.15 -0.92
C MET A 20 -2.75 -23.29 0.03
N ASP A 21 -2.18 -24.46 -0.11
CA ASP A 21 -2.41 -25.57 0.81
C ASP A 21 -1.70 -25.33 2.15
N ASP A 22 -0.52 -24.69 2.09
CA ASP A 22 0.30 -24.29 3.24
C ASP A 22 0.57 -22.77 3.29
N LYS A 23 0.04 -22.00 2.32
CA LYS A 23 0.24 -20.56 2.14
C LYS A 23 1.71 -20.15 1.95
N SER A 24 2.54 -21.06 1.45
CA SER A 24 3.94 -20.79 1.18
C SER A 24 4.15 -20.06 -0.16
N VAL A 25 5.16 -19.19 -0.20
CA VAL A 25 5.63 -18.57 -1.45
C VAL A 25 6.57 -19.54 -2.15
N MET A 26 6.19 -20.03 -3.31
CA MET A 26 7.03 -20.92 -4.14
C MET A 26 8.15 -20.14 -4.82
N THR A 27 7.85 -18.97 -5.37
CA THR A 27 8.79 -18.02 -5.97
C THR A 27 8.17 -16.63 -6.01
N SER A 28 9.00 -15.60 -6.05
CA SER A 28 8.56 -14.21 -6.21
C SER A 28 9.58 -13.40 -6.98
N GLY A 29 9.15 -12.26 -7.50
CA GLY A 29 10.05 -11.41 -8.25
C GLY A 29 9.37 -10.20 -8.86
N GLY A 30 10.03 -9.61 -9.86
CA GLY A 30 9.43 -8.50 -10.58
C GLY A 30 10.22 -8.11 -11.81
N ALA A 31 9.48 -7.76 -12.86
CA ALA A 31 10.01 -7.07 -14.03
C ALA A 31 10.08 -5.58 -13.74
N GLU A 32 11.22 -4.99 -14.04
CA GLU A 32 11.52 -3.58 -13.82
C GLU A 32 11.85 -2.90 -15.15
N ARG A 33 11.52 -1.62 -15.26
CA ARG A 33 11.76 -0.79 -16.46
C ARG A 33 10.97 -1.27 -17.68
N VAL A 34 9.75 -1.79 -17.47
CA VAL A 34 8.83 -2.17 -18.55
C VAL A 34 8.57 -0.96 -19.46
N GLY A 35 8.75 -1.13 -20.76
CA GLY A 35 8.65 -0.07 -21.76
C GLY A 35 9.85 0.89 -21.82
N LEU A 36 10.95 0.57 -21.13
CA LEU A 36 12.17 1.37 -21.05
C LEU A 36 13.41 0.53 -21.39
N ASP A 37 14.49 1.19 -21.81
CA ASP A 37 15.76 0.54 -22.08
C ASP A 37 16.33 -0.16 -20.82
N ASN A 38 17.09 -1.25 -21.04
CA ASN A 38 17.71 -2.05 -20.00
C ASN A 38 16.70 -2.61 -18.98
N ALA A 39 15.58 -3.11 -19.47
CA ALA A 39 14.62 -3.85 -18.66
C ALA A 39 15.23 -5.15 -18.12
N PHE A 40 14.77 -5.60 -16.97
CA PHE A 40 15.26 -6.82 -16.34
C PHE A 40 14.20 -7.43 -15.42
N VAL A 41 14.35 -8.72 -15.13
CA VAL A 41 13.54 -9.40 -14.12
C VAL A 41 14.41 -9.85 -12.96
N LYS A 42 13.98 -9.52 -11.74
CA LYS A 42 14.52 -10.11 -10.50
C LYS A 42 13.67 -11.30 -10.12
N VAL A 43 14.32 -12.41 -9.77
CA VAL A 43 13.66 -13.64 -9.30
C VAL A 43 14.26 -14.00 -7.94
N LYS A 44 13.41 -14.28 -6.96
CA LYS A 44 13.79 -14.88 -5.68
C LYS A 44 13.50 -16.37 -5.76
N LEU A 45 14.53 -17.17 -5.79
CA LEU A 45 14.46 -18.64 -5.87
C LEU A 45 13.95 -19.24 -4.56
N ALA A 46 13.50 -20.49 -4.60
CA ALA A 46 13.05 -21.22 -3.40
C ALA A 46 14.13 -21.34 -2.29
N ASN A 47 15.41 -21.35 -2.66
CA ASN A 47 16.55 -21.34 -1.72
C ASN A 47 16.87 -19.95 -1.13
N GLY A 48 16.08 -18.91 -1.51
CA GLY A 48 16.26 -17.52 -1.08
C GLY A 48 17.27 -16.71 -1.91
N GLU A 49 17.99 -17.34 -2.84
CA GLU A 49 18.89 -16.65 -3.77
C GLU A 49 18.12 -15.71 -4.68
N LYS A 50 18.70 -14.56 -5.01
CA LYS A 50 18.14 -13.58 -5.94
C LYS A 50 18.96 -13.56 -7.22
N LYS A 51 18.30 -13.78 -8.36
CA LYS A 51 18.88 -13.64 -9.69
C LYS A 51 18.30 -12.43 -10.40
N GLN A 52 19.13 -11.73 -11.18
CA GLN A 52 18.68 -10.69 -12.10
C GLN A 52 18.96 -11.14 -13.53
N ILE A 53 17.92 -11.11 -14.36
CA ILE A 53 17.95 -11.59 -15.73
C ILE A 53 17.59 -10.40 -16.62
N MET A 54 18.50 -10.02 -17.51
CA MET A 54 18.25 -8.96 -18.51
C MET A 54 17.34 -9.52 -19.58
N HIS A 55 16.28 -8.81 -19.89
CA HIS A 55 15.33 -9.15 -20.94
C HIS A 55 14.70 -7.87 -21.48
N ASP A 56 14.49 -7.78 -22.77
CA ASP A 56 13.78 -6.65 -23.37
C ASP A 56 12.28 -6.82 -23.12
N ILE A 57 11.68 -5.84 -22.43
CA ILE A 57 10.27 -5.88 -22.03
C ILE A 57 9.59 -4.62 -22.55
N PRO A 58 9.20 -4.57 -23.84
CA PRO A 58 8.62 -3.38 -24.45
C PRO A 58 7.25 -3.02 -23.88
N GLU A 59 6.53 -4.02 -23.35
CA GLU A 59 5.19 -3.85 -22.78
C GLU A 59 4.84 -4.93 -21.75
N HIS A 60 3.69 -4.76 -21.07
CA HIS A 60 3.26 -5.66 -19.99
C HIS A 60 3.00 -7.10 -20.45
N THR A 61 2.47 -7.30 -21.66
CA THR A 61 2.23 -8.66 -22.21
C THR A 61 3.52 -9.44 -22.30
N GLU A 62 4.60 -8.84 -22.83
CA GLU A 62 5.91 -9.49 -22.89
C GLU A 62 6.48 -9.73 -21.49
N GLY A 63 6.28 -8.80 -20.56
CA GLY A 63 6.68 -8.96 -19.15
C GLY A 63 5.99 -10.15 -18.47
N VAL A 64 4.69 -10.30 -18.63
CA VAL A 64 3.92 -11.44 -18.09
C VAL A 64 4.34 -12.74 -18.77
N LYS A 65 4.50 -12.74 -20.09
CA LYS A 65 4.98 -13.90 -20.85
C LYS A 65 6.37 -14.36 -20.39
N PHE A 66 7.27 -13.42 -20.16
CA PHE A 66 8.60 -13.75 -19.66
C PHE A 66 8.55 -14.28 -18.23
N ILE A 67 7.72 -13.71 -17.35
CA ILE A 67 7.49 -14.26 -16.00
C ILE A 67 6.98 -15.70 -16.10
N PHE A 68 6.01 -15.99 -16.96
CA PHE A 68 5.49 -17.34 -17.16
C PHE A 68 6.59 -18.33 -17.63
N SER A 69 7.48 -17.89 -18.52
CA SER A 69 8.62 -18.71 -18.95
C SER A 69 9.57 -19.03 -17.81
N LEU A 70 9.80 -18.08 -16.87
CA LEU A 70 10.64 -18.29 -15.69
C LEU A 70 10.01 -19.25 -14.68
N LEU A 71 8.66 -19.26 -14.56
CA LEU A 71 7.97 -20.18 -13.66
C LEU A 71 8.15 -21.65 -14.09
N THR A 72 8.30 -21.91 -15.38
CA THR A 72 8.47 -23.24 -15.99
C THR A 72 9.89 -23.52 -16.47
N ASP A 73 10.85 -22.64 -16.21
CA ASP A 73 12.25 -22.80 -16.62
C ASP A 73 12.87 -24.07 -16.02
N PRO A 74 13.61 -24.88 -16.79
CA PRO A 74 14.19 -26.15 -16.31
C PRO A 74 15.16 -25.99 -15.12
N GLU A 75 15.82 -24.85 -14.96
CA GLU A 75 16.83 -24.62 -13.93
C GLU A 75 16.30 -23.90 -12.69
N ILE A 76 15.41 -22.90 -12.89
CA ILE A 76 14.94 -22.02 -11.84
C ILE A 76 13.42 -22.06 -11.62
N GLY A 77 12.69 -22.71 -12.49
CA GLY A 77 11.25 -22.83 -12.42
C GLY A 77 10.78 -23.66 -11.23
N VAL A 78 9.58 -23.39 -10.77
CA VAL A 78 8.98 -24.04 -9.60
C VAL A 78 7.75 -24.87 -9.94
N ILE A 79 7.32 -24.86 -11.21
CA ILE A 79 6.24 -25.67 -11.78
C ILE A 79 6.71 -26.29 -13.09
N LYS A 80 6.08 -27.40 -13.50
CA LYS A 80 6.44 -28.11 -14.74
C LYS A 80 5.66 -27.60 -15.95
N SER A 81 4.46 -27.09 -15.73
CA SER A 81 3.56 -26.56 -16.75
C SER A 81 2.76 -25.38 -16.16
N LEU A 82 2.38 -24.43 -17.01
CA LEU A 82 1.48 -23.33 -16.64
C LEU A 82 0.08 -23.84 -16.23
N ASP A 83 -0.32 -25.03 -16.68
CA ASP A 83 -1.59 -25.67 -16.28
C ASP A 83 -1.66 -25.98 -14.77
N GLU A 84 -0.53 -25.91 -14.06
CA GLU A 84 -0.50 -26.04 -12.61
C GLU A 84 -0.95 -24.76 -11.87
N ILE A 85 -1.11 -23.66 -12.59
CA ILE A 85 -1.63 -22.40 -12.02
C ILE A 85 -3.15 -22.48 -12.06
N ASP A 86 -3.79 -22.52 -10.90
CA ASP A 86 -5.24 -22.62 -10.78
C ASP A 86 -5.96 -21.29 -10.98
N ALA A 87 -5.31 -20.16 -10.65
CA ALA A 87 -5.88 -18.83 -10.79
C ALA A 87 -4.83 -17.72 -10.70
N VAL A 88 -5.22 -16.50 -11.11
CA VAL A 88 -4.43 -15.29 -10.94
C VAL A 88 -5.19 -14.28 -10.10
N GLY A 89 -4.55 -13.74 -9.05
CA GLY A 89 -5.01 -12.60 -8.29
C GLY A 89 -4.28 -11.32 -8.75
N HIS A 90 -5.04 -10.27 -9.04
CA HIS A 90 -4.49 -8.99 -9.46
C HIS A 90 -4.70 -7.93 -8.40
N ARG A 91 -3.65 -7.19 -8.06
CA ARG A 91 -3.80 -5.92 -7.38
C ARG A 91 -4.38 -4.91 -8.36
N MET A 92 -5.55 -4.36 -8.02
CA MET A 92 -6.23 -3.29 -8.75
C MET A 92 -6.19 -2.04 -7.87
N VAL A 93 -5.78 -0.88 -8.42
CA VAL A 93 -5.53 0.28 -7.57
C VAL A 93 -6.82 0.99 -7.19
N HIS A 94 -7.66 1.39 -8.14
CA HIS A 94 -8.79 2.26 -7.84
C HIS A 94 -10.11 1.70 -8.35
N GLY A 95 -10.92 1.18 -7.44
CA GLY A 95 -12.22 0.60 -7.78
C GLY A 95 -13.39 1.58 -7.77
N GLY A 96 -13.14 2.87 -7.52
CA GLY A 96 -14.20 3.87 -7.35
C GLY A 96 -15.18 3.47 -6.24
N GLU A 97 -16.43 3.82 -6.41
CA GLU A 97 -17.53 3.36 -5.54
C GLU A 97 -18.14 2.03 -6.01
N LYS A 98 -17.69 1.52 -7.18
CA LYS A 98 -18.24 0.31 -7.81
C LYS A 98 -17.73 -0.98 -7.14
N PHE A 99 -16.53 -0.95 -6.57
CA PHE A 99 -15.88 -2.12 -6.00
C PHE A 99 -15.58 -1.94 -4.52
N ASN A 100 -16.38 -2.58 -3.68
CA ASN A 100 -16.23 -2.60 -2.22
C ASN A 100 -15.69 -3.93 -1.67
N LYS A 101 -15.35 -4.86 -2.55
CA LYS A 101 -14.78 -6.18 -2.25
C LYS A 101 -14.02 -6.71 -3.46
N SER A 102 -13.26 -7.77 -3.26
CA SER A 102 -12.62 -8.53 -4.33
C SER A 102 -13.66 -9.24 -5.21
N VAL A 103 -13.42 -9.31 -6.52
CA VAL A 103 -14.36 -9.87 -7.50
C VAL A 103 -13.65 -10.73 -8.54
N ILE A 104 -14.37 -11.74 -9.07
CA ILE A 104 -13.94 -12.49 -10.25
C ILE A 104 -14.02 -11.55 -11.46
N LEU A 105 -12.94 -11.46 -12.23
CA LEU A 105 -12.84 -10.59 -13.40
C LEU A 105 -13.53 -11.25 -14.61
N ASN A 106 -14.55 -10.59 -15.12
CA ASN A 106 -15.21 -10.88 -16.38
C ASN A 106 -15.30 -9.60 -17.21
N ASP A 107 -15.82 -9.68 -18.43
CA ASP A 107 -15.86 -8.52 -19.34
C ASP A 107 -16.70 -7.36 -18.79
N GLU A 108 -17.77 -7.63 -18.05
CA GLU A 108 -18.61 -6.61 -17.41
C GLU A 108 -17.82 -5.89 -16.29
N VAL A 109 -17.14 -6.66 -15.43
CA VAL A 109 -16.30 -6.13 -14.35
C VAL A 109 -15.14 -5.30 -14.91
N LEU A 110 -14.48 -5.78 -15.98
CA LEU A 110 -13.37 -5.06 -16.61
C LEU A 110 -13.84 -3.74 -17.22
N LYS A 111 -15.00 -3.71 -17.88
CA LYS A 111 -15.59 -2.47 -18.37
C LYS A 111 -15.91 -1.50 -17.24
N ALA A 112 -16.52 -1.99 -16.16
CA ALA A 112 -16.83 -1.15 -15.00
C ALA A 112 -15.55 -0.61 -14.32
N PHE A 113 -14.46 -1.38 -14.32
CA PHE A 113 -13.16 -0.94 -13.82
C PHE A 113 -12.49 0.09 -14.74
N GLU A 114 -12.60 -0.09 -16.05
CA GLU A 114 -12.09 0.87 -17.04
C GLU A 114 -12.71 2.26 -16.85
N GLU A 115 -14.01 2.32 -16.53
CA GLU A 115 -14.71 3.57 -16.21
C GLU A 115 -14.19 4.27 -14.94
N CYS A 116 -13.44 3.57 -14.07
CA CYS A 116 -12.75 4.16 -12.93
C CYS A 116 -11.35 4.72 -13.28
N SER A 117 -10.90 4.60 -14.54
CA SER A 117 -9.54 5.00 -14.93
C SER A 117 -9.28 6.50 -14.81
N ASP A 118 -10.30 7.34 -14.93
CA ASP A 118 -10.20 8.79 -14.72
C ASP A 118 -9.79 9.14 -13.29
N LEU A 119 -10.12 8.28 -12.30
CA LEU A 119 -9.73 8.44 -10.90
C LEU A 119 -8.27 8.03 -10.64
N ALA A 120 -7.69 7.18 -11.49
CA ALA A 120 -6.31 6.69 -11.36
C ALA A 120 -5.65 6.47 -12.73
N PRO A 121 -5.46 7.53 -13.53
CA PRO A 121 -5.02 7.41 -14.93
C PRO A 121 -3.62 6.82 -15.10
N LEU A 122 -2.77 6.88 -14.07
CA LEU A 122 -1.42 6.30 -14.10
C LEU A 122 -1.40 4.81 -13.68
N HIS A 123 -2.45 4.30 -13.02
CA HIS A 123 -2.46 2.97 -12.41
C HIS A 123 -3.45 2.01 -13.07
N ASN A 124 -4.71 2.40 -13.20
CA ASN A 124 -5.75 1.51 -13.70
C ASN A 124 -5.48 0.98 -15.12
N PRO A 125 -4.99 1.78 -16.09
CA PRO A 125 -4.62 1.27 -17.40
C PRO A 125 -3.51 0.22 -17.36
N ALA A 126 -2.52 0.35 -16.45
CA ALA A 126 -1.46 -0.63 -16.27
C ALA A 126 -2.00 -1.94 -15.65
N ASN A 127 -2.93 -1.84 -14.71
CA ASN A 127 -3.61 -3.01 -14.14
C ASN A 127 -4.38 -3.78 -15.22
N LEU A 128 -5.14 -3.08 -16.08
CA LEU A 128 -5.86 -3.69 -17.21
C LEU A 128 -4.94 -4.40 -18.20
N LYS A 129 -3.77 -3.82 -18.51
CA LYS A 129 -2.76 -4.47 -19.35
C LYS A 129 -2.32 -5.81 -18.77
N GLY A 130 -2.08 -5.88 -17.45
CA GLY A 130 -1.72 -7.12 -16.77
C GLY A 130 -2.82 -8.19 -16.86
N VAL A 131 -4.07 -7.81 -16.62
CA VAL A 131 -5.23 -8.72 -16.74
C VAL A 131 -5.39 -9.22 -18.16
N ASN A 132 -5.31 -8.33 -19.16
CA ASN A 132 -5.45 -8.68 -20.58
C ASN A 132 -4.30 -9.58 -21.04
N ALA A 133 -3.08 -9.34 -20.59
CA ALA A 133 -1.93 -10.22 -20.88
C ALA A 133 -2.17 -11.65 -20.40
N VAL A 134 -2.68 -11.83 -19.19
CA VAL A 134 -3.04 -13.18 -18.69
C VAL A 134 -4.18 -13.77 -19.51
N LYS A 135 -5.22 -13.00 -19.85
CA LYS A 135 -6.34 -13.46 -20.68
C LYS A 135 -5.89 -13.95 -22.06
N GLU A 136 -4.92 -13.28 -22.65
CA GLU A 136 -4.32 -13.64 -23.95
C GLU A 136 -3.46 -14.90 -23.86
N LEU A 137 -2.57 -14.95 -22.86
CA LEU A 137 -1.57 -16.04 -22.71
C LEU A 137 -2.18 -17.33 -22.15
N MET A 138 -3.20 -17.22 -21.31
CA MET A 138 -3.87 -18.34 -20.66
C MET A 138 -5.40 -18.17 -20.72
N PRO A 139 -6.03 -18.35 -21.89
CA PRO A 139 -7.46 -18.20 -22.04
C PRO A 139 -8.22 -19.15 -21.11
N GLY A 140 -9.20 -18.61 -20.38
CA GLY A 140 -10.04 -19.37 -19.45
C GLY A 140 -9.47 -19.55 -18.04
N LEU A 141 -8.24 -19.14 -17.75
CA LEU A 141 -7.72 -19.13 -16.39
C LEU A 141 -8.51 -18.12 -15.54
N PRO A 142 -9.08 -18.54 -14.38
CA PRO A 142 -9.79 -17.62 -13.50
C PRO A 142 -8.91 -16.49 -13.01
N GLN A 143 -9.43 -15.26 -13.04
CA GLN A 143 -8.73 -14.07 -12.58
C GLN A 143 -9.59 -13.32 -11.56
N VAL A 144 -8.98 -12.81 -10.51
CA VAL A 144 -9.64 -12.06 -9.43
C VAL A 144 -8.97 -10.68 -9.26
N GLY A 145 -9.78 -9.64 -9.16
CA GLY A 145 -9.34 -8.28 -8.84
C GLY A 145 -9.51 -7.97 -7.36
N VAL A 146 -8.44 -7.49 -6.73
CA VAL A 146 -8.41 -7.03 -5.34
C VAL A 146 -8.04 -5.55 -5.32
N PHE A 147 -8.95 -4.71 -4.81
CA PHE A 147 -8.85 -3.26 -4.96
C PHE A 147 -8.29 -2.59 -3.72
N ASP A 148 -7.30 -1.71 -3.90
CA ASP A 148 -6.69 -0.94 -2.79
C ASP A 148 -7.70 -0.02 -2.08
N THR A 149 -8.74 0.41 -2.79
CA THR A 149 -9.78 1.30 -2.24
C THR A 149 -10.92 0.55 -1.55
N ALA A 150 -11.05 -0.76 -1.76
CA ALA A 150 -12.24 -1.51 -1.33
C ALA A 150 -12.44 -1.55 0.20
N PHE A 151 -11.38 -1.71 0.98
CA PHE A 151 -11.44 -1.73 2.44
C PHE A 151 -11.99 -0.43 3.03
N HIS A 152 -11.76 0.69 2.35
CA HIS A 152 -12.17 2.03 2.77
C HIS A 152 -13.62 2.39 2.38
N GLN A 153 -14.31 1.53 1.63
CA GLN A 153 -15.70 1.80 1.19
C GLN A 153 -16.72 1.72 2.33
N THR A 154 -16.30 1.31 3.53
CA THR A 154 -17.14 1.33 4.74
C THR A 154 -17.12 2.67 5.48
N MET A 155 -16.36 3.66 5.01
CA MET A 155 -16.34 5.01 5.59
C MET A 155 -17.73 5.66 5.51
N PRO A 156 -18.20 6.33 6.59
CA PRO A 156 -19.43 7.11 6.53
C PRO A 156 -19.25 8.41 5.72
N ALA A 157 -20.31 8.94 5.17
CA ALA A 157 -20.28 10.12 4.30
C ALA A 157 -19.54 11.32 4.94
N LYS A 158 -19.72 11.56 6.22
CA LYS A 158 -19.02 12.62 6.97
C LYS A 158 -17.49 12.51 6.98
N ALA A 159 -16.95 11.30 6.72
CA ALA A 159 -15.51 11.06 6.67
C ALA A 159 -14.96 11.11 5.23
N TYR A 160 -15.73 10.67 4.24
CA TYR A 160 -15.26 10.65 2.86
C TYR A 160 -15.58 11.90 2.04
N MET A 161 -16.59 12.70 2.42
CA MET A 161 -16.97 13.90 1.66
C MET A 161 -15.98 15.04 1.91
N TYR A 162 -15.60 15.74 0.83
CA TYR A 162 -14.94 17.03 0.92
C TYR A 162 -15.96 18.14 1.03
N ALA A 163 -15.68 19.18 1.81
CA ALA A 163 -16.55 20.34 1.99
C ALA A 163 -16.43 21.33 0.80
N ILE A 164 -16.78 20.83 -0.38
CA ILE A 164 -16.84 21.56 -1.65
C ILE A 164 -18.26 21.43 -2.24
N PRO A 165 -18.64 22.15 -3.32
CA PRO A 165 -19.96 21.99 -3.91
C PRO A 165 -20.33 20.52 -4.16
N TYR A 166 -21.50 20.11 -3.67
CA TYR A 166 -21.92 18.70 -3.63
C TYR A 166 -22.03 18.08 -5.03
N ASP A 167 -22.38 18.88 -6.04
CA ASP A 167 -22.48 18.45 -7.43
C ASP A 167 -21.14 17.96 -8.03
N LEU A 168 -20.01 18.38 -7.45
CA LEU A 168 -18.69 17.87 -7.85
C LEU A 168 -18.50 16.40 -7.44
N TYR A 169 -19.07 16.01 -6.30
CA TYR A 169 -19.13 14.60 -5.92
C TYR A 169 -20.05 13.82 -6.88
N GLU A 170 -21.28 14.32 -7.10
CA GLU A 170 -22.26 13.61 -7.94
C GLU A 170 -21.79 13.43 -9.40
N LYS A 171 -21.13 14.44 -9.97
CA LYS A 171 -20.72 14.42 -11.38
C LYS A 171 -19.37 13.70 -11.60
N TYR A 172 -18.44 13.86 -10.68
CA TYR A 172 -17.05 13.49 -10.90
C TYR A 172 -16.50 12.50 -9.85
N GLY A 173 -17.32 12.10 -8.88
CA GLY A 173 -16.89 11.20 -7.82
C GLY A 173 -15.80 11.79 -6.91
N VAL A 174 -15.76 13.14 -6.75
CA VAL A 174 -14.74 13.81 -5.93
C VAL A 174 -15.03 13.60 -4.46
N ARG A 175 -14.37 12.63 -3.87
CA ARG A 175 -14.44 12.23 -2.46
C ARG A 175 -13.12 11.59 -2.03
N ARG A 176 -12.96 11.35 -0.73
CA ARG A 176 -11.91 10.48 -0.20
C ARG A 176 -12.22 9.02 -0.55
N TYR A 177 -11.23 8.30 -1.09
CA TYR A 177 -11.29 6.86 -1.32
C TYR A 177 -10.32 6.10 -0.41
N GLY A 178 -9.10 6.62 -0.25
CA GLY A 178 -8.04 5.96 0.47
C GLY A 178 -7.37 4.86 -0.34
N PHE A 179 -6.16 4.48 0.07
CA PHE A 179 -5.33 3.47 -0.59
C PHE A 179 -4.65 2.58 0.45
N HIS A 180 -3.83 1.63 0.02
CA HIS A 180 -3.25 0.58 0.87
C HIS A 180 -4.32 -0.24 1.61
N GLY A 181 -5.55 -0.28 1.09
CA GLY A 181 -6.67 -0.96 1.75
C GLY A 181 -6.43 -2.45 1.96
N THR A 182 -5.75 -3.12 1.02
CA THR A 182 -5.36 -4.53 1.16
C THR A 182 -4.45 -4.72 2.36
N SER A 183 -3.44 -3.86 2.54
CA SER A 183 -2.55 -3.87 3.69
C SER A 183 -3.28 -3.56 5.00
N HIS A 184 -4.06 -2.47 5.05
CA HIS A 184 -4.83 -2.10 6.26
C HIS A 184 -5.79 -3.22 6.69
N ARG A 185 -6.45 -3.88 5.74
CA ARG A 185 -7.33 -5.03 5.99
C ARG A 185 -6.54 -6.22 6.55
N TYR A 186 -5.41 -6.56 5.92
CA TYR A 186 -4.56 -7.65 6.37
C TYR A 186 -4.06 -7.44 7.79
N VAL A 187 -3.38 -6.31 8.05
CA VAL A 187 -2.75 -6.07 9.35
C VAL A 187 -3.75 -5.85 10.47
N SER A 188 -4.94 -5.31 10.19
CA SER A 188 -5.98 -5.17 11.21
C SER A 188 -6.54 -6.54 11.64
N ALA A 189 -6.81 -7.43 10.69
CA ALA A 189 -7.24 -8.79 11.01
C ALA A 189 -6.14 -9.59 11.71
N ARG A 190 -4.89 -9.50 11.23
CA ARG A 190 -3.76 -10.20 11.82
C ARG A 190 -3.42 -9.72 13.23
N ALA A 191 -3.52 -8.41 13.49
CA ALA A 191 -3.31 -7.86 14.82
C ALA A 191 -4.33 -8.38 15.83
N LEU A 192 -5.61 -8.50 15.43
CA LEU A 192 -6.65 -9.09 16.29
C LEU A 192 -6.34 -10.56 16.63
N GLU A 193 -5.96 -11.35 15.61
CA GLU A 193 -5.55 -12.73 15.80
C GLU A 193 -4.33 -12.84 16.73
N PHE A 194 -3.29 -12.04 16.47
CA PHE A 194 -2.04 -12.01 17.24
C PHE A 194 -2.26 -11.64 18.71
N LEU A 195 -3.19 -10.72 18.98
CA LEU A 195 -3.53 -10.26 20.33
C LEU A 195 -4.63 -11.10 20.99
N GLY A 196 -5.25 -12.06 20.27
CA GLY A 196 -6.40 -12.82 20.77
C GLY A 196 -7.63 -11.95 21.01
N MET A 197 -7.79 -10.86 20.26
CA MET A 197 -8.89 -9.90 20.41
C MET A 197 -9.99 -10.14 19.36
N LYS A 198 -11.20 -9.71 19.68
CA LYS A 198 -12.32 -9.71 18.73
C LYS A 198 -12.39 -8.38 18.00
N ALA A 199 -12.93 -8.38 16.78
CA ALA A 199 -13.13 -7.15 16.01
C ALA A 199 -14.20 -6.25 16.65
N GLU A 200 -15.29 -6.86 17.15
CA GLU A 200 -16.40 -6.14 17.78
C GLU A 200 -15.94 -5.33 19.01
N GLY A 201 -16.25 -4.06 19.02
CA GLY A 201 -15.86 -3.10 20.06
C GLY A 201 -14.41 -2.61 19.98
N THR A 202 -13.56 -3.20 19.14
CA THR A 202 -12.15 -2.82 19.07
C THR A 202 -11.94 -1.59 18.17
N LYS A 203 -11.25 -0.60 18.73
CA LYS A 203 -10.82 0.64 18.07
C LYS A 203 -9.34 0.55 17.72
N MET A 204 -9.04 0.40 16.46
CA MET A 204 -7.67 0.18 15.98
C MET A 204 -7.22 1.29 15.03
N ILE A 205 -5.97 1.69 15.13
CA ILE A 205 -5.32 2.58 14.18
C ILE A 205 -4.20 1.81 13.51
N THR A 206 -4.27 1.65 12.19
CA THR A 206 -3.24 0.97 11.39
C THR A 206 -2.40 1.99 10.66
N CYS A 207 -1.07 1.95 10.86
CA CYS A 207 -0.09 2.86 10.31
C CYS A 207 0.76 2.13 9.28
N HIS A 208 0.36 2.19 8.00
CA HIS A 208 1.13 1.69 6.88
C HIS A 208 2.17 2.74 6.48
N ILE A 209 3.40 2.57 6.91
CA ILE A 209 4.46 3.58 6.79
C ILE A 209 5.60 2.99 5.93
N GLY A 210 5.61 3.37 4.66
CA GLY A 210 6.62 3.02 3.67
C GLY A 210 7.14 4.26 2.93
N ASN A 211 7.58 4.10 1.69
CA ASN A 211 7.90 5.25 0.83
C ASN A 211 6.62 6.05 0.49
N GLY A 212 5.50 5.37 0.22
CA GLY A 212 4.16 5.90 0.41
C GLY A 212 3.68 5.54 1.81
N GLY A 213 2.81 6.36 2.40
CA GLY A 213 2.30 6.10 3.74
C GLY A 213 0.84 6.51 3.90
N SER A 214 0.10 5.74 4.69
CA SER A 214 -1.28 6.08 5.10
C SER A 214 -1.60 5.54 6.49
N ILE A 215 -2.59 6.13 7.12
CA ILE A 215 -3.15 5.67 8.39
C ILE A 215 -4.64 5.43 8.20
N ALA A 216 -5.17 4.38 8.79
CA ALA A 216 -6.60 4.10 8.79
C ALA A 216 -7.12 3.93 10.22
N ALA A 217 -8.32 4.47 10.46
CA ALA A 217 -9.10 4.23 11.65
C ALA A 217 -10.03 3.04 11.39
N VAL A 218 -9.90 2.00 12.20
CA VAL A 218 -10.66 0.75 12.06
C VAL A 218 -11.48 0.52 13.32
N LEU A 219 -12.79 0.49 13.18
CA LEU A 219 -13.75 0.23 14.24
C LEU A 219 -14.56 -1.01 13.89
N ASP A 220 -14.68 -1.96 14.80
CA ASP A 220 -15.40 -3.22 14.56
C ASP A 220 -14.89 -3.99 13.32
N GLY A 221 -13.58 -3.90 13.02
CA GLY A 221 -12.98 -4.50 11.83
C GLY A 221 -13.26 -3.77 10.50
N LYS A 222 -13.92 -2.60 10.54
CA LYS A 222 -14.28 -1.80 9.37
C LYS A 222 -13.54 -0.47 9.37
N CYS A 223 -13.07 -0.04 8.20
CA CYS A 223 -12.49 1.28 8.04
C CYS A 223 -13.57 2.36 8.19
N ILE A 224 -13.34 3.33 9.08
CA ILE A 224 -14.23 4.48 9.28
C ILE A 224 -13.60 5.81 8.83
N ASP A 225 -12.29 5.84 8.65
CA ASP A 225 -11.55 6.99 8.11
C ASP A 225 -10.15 6.55 7.65
N THR A 226 -9.55 7.30 6.72
CA THR A 226 -8.18 7.05 6.25
C THR A 226 -7.52 8.35 5.77
N SER A 227 -6.19 8.40 5.82
CA SER A 227 -5.44 9.63 5.58
C SER A 227 -5.25 10.00 4.10
N MET A 228 -5.20 9.03 3.19
CA MET A 228 -5.16 9.33 1.76
C MET A 228 -6.54 9.72 1.26
N GLY A 229 -6.60 10.56 0.23
CA GLY A 229 -7.81 11.20 -0.25
C GLY A 229 -8.38 10.58 -1.52
N LEU A 230 -8.80 11.47 -2.44
CA LEU A 230 -9.14 11.12 -3.83
C LEU A 230 -7.95 10.44 -4.52
N THR A 231 -6.75 10.89 -4.22
CA THR A 231 -5.47 10.39 -4.72
C THR A 231 -4.55 9.98 -3.56
N PRO A 232 -3.46 9.25 -3.82
CA PRO A 232 -2.48 8.88 -2.79
C PRO A 232 -1.60 10.06 -2.32
N LEU A 233 -1.98 11.30 -2.55
CA LEU A 233 -1.21 12.50 -2.18
C LEU A 233 -1.52 13.01 -0.78
N GLU A 234 -2.81 13.13 -0.44
CA GLU A 234 -3.29 13.65 0.85
C GLU A 234 -2.78 12.81 2.04
N GLY A 235 -2.60 13.42 3.20
CA GLY A 235 -2.30 12.74 4.45
C GLY A 235 -0.87 12.97 4.94
N LEU A 236 -0.13 11.88 5.08
CA LEU A 236 1.21 11.87 5.65
C LEU A 236 2.24 12.58 4.75
N VAL A 237 3.28 13.12 5.37
CA VAL A 237 4.52 13.41 4.64
C VAL A 237 5.11 12.07 4.19
N MET A 238 5.47 11.93 2.92
CA MET A 238 5.97 10.67 2.35
C MET A 238 7.38 10.86 1.76
N GLY A 239 7.91 9.86 1.10
CA GLY A 239 9.24 9.95 0.48
C GLY A 239 9.38 11.13 -0.47
N THR A 240 8.44 11.27 -1.42
CA THR A 240 8.42 12.34 -2.45
C THR A 240 7.11 13.12 -2.50
N ARG A 241 6.08 12.72 -1.75
CA ARG A 241 4.76 13.35 -1.73
C ARG A 241 4.63 14.27 -0.53
N ALA A 242 4.02 15.44 -0.75
CA ALA A 242 3.87 16.48 0.27
C ALA A 242 2.96 16.06 1.45
N GLY A 243 1.96 15.21 1.20
CA GLY A 243 0.85 15.01 2.14
C GLY A 243 -0.05 16.24 2.21
N ASP A 244 -0.67 16.46 3.37
CA ASP A 244 -1.55 17.62 3.59
C ASP A 244 -0.82 18.94 3.33
N ILE A 245 -1.44 19.75 2.50
CA ILE A 245 -1.00 21.11 2.19
C ILE A 245 -2.23 22.01 2.06
N ASP A 246 -2.10 23.27 2.43
CA ASP A 246 -3.14 24.28 2.22
C ASP A 246 -3.43 24.45 0.71
N GLY A 247 -4.71 24.32 0.31
CA GLY A 247 -5.14 24.55 -1.07
C GLY A 247 -4.81 25.95 -1.59
N GLY A 248 -4.81 26.97 -0.71
CA GLY A 248 -4.38 28.33 -1.05
C GLY A 248 -2.88 28.39 -1.37
N ALA A 249 -2.05 27.60 -0.68
CA ALA A 249 -0.62 27.50 -0.98
C ALA A 249 -0.39 26.84 -2.35
N VAL A 250 -1.21 25.86 -2.73
CA VAL A 250 -1.13 25.20 -4.06
C VAL A 250 -1.35 26.23 -5.17
N THR A 251 -2.47 26.97 -5.13
CA THR A 251 -2.78 27.99 -6.16
C THR A 251 -1.80 29.17 -6.13
N PHE A 252 -1.26 29.52 -4.97
CA PHE A 252 -0.18 30.51 -4.86
C PHE A 252 1.08 30.06 -5.61
N LEU A 253 1.51 28.80 -5.40
CA LEU A 253 2.70 28.23 -6.06
C LEU A 253 2.51 28.08 -7.57
N GLU A 254 1.33 27.66 -8.05
CA GLU A 254 1.01 27.66 -9.49
C GLU A 254 1.33 29.00 -10.14
N LYS A 255 0.82 30.09 -9.57
CA LYS A 255 1.06 31.45 -10.07
C LYS A 255 2.53 31.86 -9.96
N LYS A 256 3.21 31.55 -8.84
CA LYS A 256 4.59 31.97 -8.58
C LYS A 256 5.61 31.25 -9.45
N LEU A 257 5.37 29.98 -9.73
CA LEU A 257 6.28 29.12 -10.48
C LEU A 257 5.89 29.01 -11.95
N GLY A 258 4.71 29.53 -12.35
CA GLY A 258 4.19 29.39 -13.71
C GLY A 258 3.89 27.94 -14.11
N LEU A 259 3.45 27.13 -13.13
CA LEU A 259 3.11 25.73 -13.35
C LEU A 259 1.64 25.60 -13.78
N ASP A 260 1.40 24.66 -14.66
CA ASP A 260 0.06 24.14 -14.95
C ASP A 260 -0.33 23.01 -13.96
N ALA A 261 -1.48 22.41 -14.15
CA ALA A 261 -1.99 21.34 -13.29
C ALA A 261 -1.03 20.13 -13.26
N ASP A 262 -0.44 19.77 -14.39
CA ASP A 262 0.50 18.64 -14.48
C ASP A 262 1.83 18.96 -13.78
N GLY A 263 2.35 20.18 -13.98
CA GLY A 263 3.54 20.66 -13.29
C GLY A 263 3.36 20.75 -11.78
N MET A 264 2.17 21.15 -11.30
CA MET A 264 1.84 21.17 -9.88
C MET A 264 1.69 19.74 -9.32
N SER A 265 1.03 18.86 -10.06
CA SER A 265 0.94 17.44 -9.70
C SER A 265 2.33 16.80 -9.59
N ASP A 266 3.22 17.08 -10.52
CA ASP A 266 4.62 16.59 -10.49
C ASP A 266 5.38 17.14 -9.27
N LEU A 267 5.24 18.42 -8.97
CA LEU A 267 5.84 19.05 -7.79
C LEU A 267 5.40 18.34 -6.50
N LEU A 268 4.08 18.17 -6.30
CA LEU A 268 3.54 17.64 -5.05
C LEU A 268 3.74 16.14 -4.87
N ASN A 269 3.77 15.36 -5.97
CA ASN A 269 3.90 13.91 -5.93
C ASN A 269 5.34 13.40 -6.02
N LYS A 270 6.24 14.11 -6.75
CA LYS A 270 7.57 13.58 -7.07
C LYS A 270 8.72 14.42 -6.53
N LYS A 271 8.49 15.71 -6.22
CA LYS A 271 9.54 16.66 -5.84
C LYS A 271 9.37 17.23 -4.42
N SER A 272 8.43 16.69 -3.66
CA SER A 272 8.09 17.11 -2.30
C SER A 272 8.47 16.04 -1.27
N GLY A 273 7.77 15.98 -0.15
CA GLY A 273 8.04 15.03 0.91
C GLY A 273 9.41 15.20 1.55
N VAL A 274 9.95 14.13 2.14
CA VAL A 274 11.27 14.19 2.78
C VAL A 274 12.38 14.52 1.78
N ALA A 275 12.29 13.99 0.53
CA ALA A 275 13.24 14.31 -0.54
C ALA A 275 13.21 15.81 -0.89
N GLY A 276 12.02 16.42 -0.97
CA GLY A 276 11.88 17.85 -1.25
C GLY A 276 12.46 18.73 -0.14
N ILE A 277 12.29 18.33 1.12
CA ILE A 277 12.82 19.08 2.29
C ILE A 277 14.33 18.94 2.36
N THR A 278 14.86 17.74 2.21
CA THR A 278 16.31 17.47 2.31
C THR A 278 17.08 17.90 1.07
N GLY A 279 16.43 17.93 -0.10
CA GLY A 279 17.08 18.09 -1.40
C GLY A 279 17.86 16.85 -1.83
N GLY A 280 17.55 15.68 -1.26
CA GLY A 280 18.32 14.44 -1.44
C GLY A 280 17.43 13.18 -1.56
N SER A 281 17.78 12.15 -0.80
CA SER A 281 17.10 10.84 -0.84
C SER A 281 15.69 10.89 -0.28
N SER A 282 14.81 10.09 -0.88
CA SER A 282 13.48 9.77 -0.33
C SER A 282 13.52 8.57 0.63
N ASP A 283 14.67 7.90 0.76
CA ASP A 283 14.82 6.74 1.64
C ASP A 283 14.99 7.19 3.09
N MET A 284 14.07 6.76 3.96
CA MET A 284 14.10 7.14 5.37
C MET A 284 15.33 6.64 6.12
N ARG A 285 16.05 5.64 5.62
CA ARG A 285 17.33 5.19 6.18
C ARG A 285 18.43 6.24 5.96
N ASP A 286 18.47 6.82 4.77
CA ASP A 286 19.43 7.89 4.44
C ASP A 286 19.11 9.15 5.25
N VAL A 287 17.83 9.50 5.34
CA VAL A 287 17.35 10.64 6.14
C VAL A 287 17.69 10.46 7.62
N GLU A 288 17.50 9.25 8.17
CA GLU A 288 17.86 8.93 9.55
C GLU A 288 19.38 9.06 9.80
N ASN A 289 20.20 8.56 8.87
CA ASN A 289 21.65 8.68 8.98
C ASN A 289 22.11 10.13 8.90
N ALA A 290 21.58 10.92 7.98
CA ALA A 290 21.86 12.34 7.85
C ALA A 290 21.42 13.15 9.10
N ALA A 291 20.24 12.82 9.66
CA ALA A 291 19.76 13.45 10.89
C ALA A 291 20.65 13.11 12.10
N LYS A 292 21.11 11.86 12.21
CA LYS A 292 22.10 11.45 13.26
C LYS A 292 23.45 12.18 13.10
N ALA A 293 23.83 12.50 11.86
CA ALA A 293 25.02 13.31 11.57
C ALA A 293 24.81 14.81 11.85
N GLY A 294 23.60 15.21 12.23
CA GLY A 294 23.27 16.60 12.59
C GLY A 294 22.91 17.49 11.40
N GLU A 295 22.61 16.96 10.24
CA GLU A 295 22.18 17.75 9.08
C GLU A 295 20.81 18.41 9.33
N PRO A 296 20.72 19.76 9.37
CA PRO A 296 19.51 20.44 9.83
C PRO A 296 18.26 20.13 9.02
N LYS A 297 18.37 20.00 7.70
CA LYS A 297 17.24 19.67 6.84
C LYS A 297 16.76 18.22 7.04
N ALA A 298 17.65 17.29 7.28
CA ALA A 298 17.31 15.91 7.57
C ALA A 298 16.64 15.78 8.94
N VAL A 299 17.13 16.49 9.95
CA VAL A 299 16.49 16.57 11.27
C VAL A 299 15.07 17.12 11.14
N LEU A 300 14.89 18.24 10.42
CA LEU A 300 13.58 18.84 10.21
C LEU A 300 12.63 17.89 9.44
N ALA A 301 13.11 17.29 8.35
CA ALA A 301 12.31 16.35 7.55
C ALA A 301 11.81 15.17 8.39
N GLN A 302 12.69 14.59 9.22
CA GLN A 302 12.36 13.52 10.14
C GLN A 302 11.32 13.95 11.19
N GLN A 303 11.50 15.13 11.78
CA GLN A 303 10.56 15.69 12.76
C GLN A 303 9.17 15.91 12.13
N MET A 304 9.09 16.48 10.92
CA MET A 304 7.84 16.70 10.21
C MET A 304 7.13 15.38 9.88
N TYR A 305 7.90 14.38 9.48
CA TYR A 305 7.40 13.03 9.15
C TYR A 305 6.77 12.37 10.39
N PHE A 306 7.48 12.32 11.51
CA PHE A 306 6.99 11.71 12.75
C PHE A 306 5.82 12.48 13.34
N TYR A 307 5.89 13.82 13.31
CA TYR A 307 4.82 14.69 13.81
C TYR A 307 3.49 14.47 13.05
N ARG A 308 3.54 14.33 11.73
CA ARG A 308 2.34 14.11 10.94
C ARG A 308 1.69 12.76 11.24
N ILE A 309 2.48 11.70 11.43
CA ILE A 309 1.99 10.38 11.85
C ILE A 309 1.28 10.49 13.20
N LYS A 310 1.94 11.11 14.20
CA LYS A 310 1.38 11.33 15.53
C LYS A 310 0.06 12.11 15.48
N LYS A 311 -0.01 13.17 14.67
CA LYS A 311 -1.25 13.96 14.48
C LYS A 311 -2.41 13.08 14.00
N TYR A 312 -2.19 12.23 13.00
CA TYR A 312 -3.23 11.36 12.49
C TYR A 312 -3.67 10.30 13.51
N ILE A 313 -2.74 9.74 14.28
CA ILE A 313 -3.09 8.83 15.39
C ILE A 313 -4.02 9.55 16.38
N GLY A 314 -3.67 10.77 16.79
CA GLY A 314 -4.50 11.57 17.70
C GLY A 314 -5.87 11.91 17.12
N ALA A 315 -5.92 12.32 15.83
CA ALA A 315 -7.16 12.64 15.14
C ALA A 315 -8.11 11.42 15.05
N TYR A 316 -7.56 10.25 14.72
CA TYR A 316 -8.36 9.03 14.59
C TYR A 316 -8.76 8.43 15.93
N ALA A 317 -7.93 8.56 16.97
CA ALA A 317 -8.34 8.25 18.34
C ALA A 317 -9.52 9.11 18.77
N ALA A 318 -9.51 10.42 18.45
CA ALA A 318 -10.64 11.32 18.71
C ALA A 318 -11.88 10.94 17.90
N ALA A 319 -11.73 10.63 16.59
CA ALA A 319 -12.85 10.24 15.73
C ALA A 319 -13.56 8.96 16.18
N MET A 320 -12.81 8.00 16.77
CA MET A 320 -13.34 6.75 17.34
C MET A 320 -13.78 6.86 18.81
N GLY A 321 -13.49 7.98 19.48
CA GLY A 321 -13.73 8.12 20.92
C GLY A 321 -12.80 7.23 21.77
N GLY A 322 -11.55 7.06 21.35
CA GLY A 322 -10.51 6.26 21.98
C GLY A 322 -9.77 5.37 21.00
N VAL A 323 -8.80 4.61 21.51
CA VAL A 323 -8.03 3.62 20.75
C VAL A 323 -7.66 2.46 21.68
N ASP A 324 -7.69 1.25 21.16
CA ASP A 324 -7.30 0.03 21.88
C ASP A 324 -5.98 -0.54 21.32
N VAL A 325 -5.77 -0.41 20.01
CA VAL A 325 -4.60 -0.97 19.33
C VAL A 325 -4.04 0.03 18.31
N ILE A 326 -2.73 0.21 18.31
CA ILE A 326 -1.96 0.93 17.26
C ILE A 326 -1.05 -0.10 16.59
N VAL A 327 -1.15 -0.21 15.26
CA VAL A 327 -0.38 -1.16 14.44
C VAL A 327 0.59 -0.40 13.55
N PHE A 328 1.88 -0.71 13.63
CA PHE A 328 2.90 -0.25 12.69
C PHE A 328 3.21 -1.34 11.67
N THR A 329 3.23 -0.97 10.39
CA THR A 329 3.46 -1.89 9.28
C THR A 329 4.13 -1.20 8.09
N ALA A 330 4.47 -1.97 7.06
CA ALA A 330 5.26 -1.58 5.90
C ALA A 330 6.71 -1.19 6.23
N GLY A 331 7.50 -0.96 5.19
CA GLY A 331 8.96 -0.95 5.29
C GLY A 331 9.54 -0.07 6.41
N VAL A 332 9.06 1.15 6.59
CA VAL A 332 9.48 2.06 7.67
C VAL A 332 8.83 1.67 8.99
N GLY A 333 7.50 1.39 8.99
CA GLY A 333 6.75 1.00 10.18
C GLY A 333 7.30 -0.26 10.85
N GLU A 334 7.70 -1.26 10.06
CA GLU A 334 8.24 -2.53 10.52
C GLU A 334 9.69 -2.44 10.99
N ASN A 335 10.51 -1.56 10.39
CA ASN A 335 11.95 -1.63 10.53
C ASN A 335 12.61 -0.42 11.23
N GLN A 336 11.94 0.75 11.27
CA GLN A 336 12.55 1.95 11.84
C GLN A 336 12.16 2.14 13.32
N VAL A 337 13.01 1.63 14.20
CA VAL A 337 12.84 1.68 15.66
C VAL A 337 12.67 3.13 16.17
N SER A 338 13.52 4.06 15.71
CA SER A 338 13.49 5.46 16.11
C SER A 338 12.18 6.19 15.73
N MET A 339 11.57 5.80 14.60
CA MET A 339 10.29 6.36 14.17
C MET A 339 9.18 5.96 15.16
N ARG A 340 9.07 4.68 15.50
CA ARG A 340 8.04 4.19 16.43
C ARG A 340 8.20 4.80 17.81
N SER A 341 9.44 4.92 18.34
CA SER A 341 9.71 5.62 19.59
C SER A 341 9.21 7.07 19.55
N ALA A 342 9.65 7.84 18.55
CA ALA A 342 9.30 9.27 18.43
C ALA A 342 7.80 9.50 18.19
N VAL A 343 7.12 8.58 17.48
CA VAL A 343 5.67 8.66 17.25
C VAL A 343 4.90 8.34 18.53
N CYS A 344 5.34 7.35 19.32
CA CYS A 344 4.64 6.93 20.54
C CYS A 344 4.93 7.85 21.74
N GLU A 345 6.05 8.56 21.75
CA GLU A 345 6.34 9.58 22.75
C GLU A 345 5.21 10.63 22.82
N GLY A 346 4.66 10.89 23.99
CA GLY A 346 3.55 11.83 24.19
C GLY A 346 2.17 11.27 23.88
N LEU A 347 2.02 9.95 23.64
CA LEU A 347 0.72 9.28 23.51
C LEU A 347 0.23 8.65 24.83
N GLU A 348 0.89 8.92 25.95
CA GLU A 348 0.53 8.41 27.29
C GLU A 348 -0.88 8.85 27.69
N PHE A 349 -1.34 10.01 27.25
CA PHE A 349 -2.70 10.50 27.49
C PHE A 349 -3.78 9.61 26.86
N LEU A 350 -3.46 8.84 25.81
CA LEU A 350 -4.34 7.83 25.23
C LEU A 350 -4.31 6.50 26.02
N GLY A 351 -3.33 6.34 26.91
CA GLY A 351 -3.10 5.12 27.67
C GLY A 351 -2.01 4.21 27.10
N VAL A 352 -1.18 4.73 26.20
CA VAL A 352 0.01 4.03 25.69
C VAL A 352 1.09 4.03 26.79
N LYS A 353 1.63 2.84 27.11
CA LYS A 353 2.88 2.68 27.83
C LYS A 353 3.85 1.98 26.90
N PHE A 354 4.68 2.77 26.25
CA PHE A 354 5.64 2.28 25.25
C PHE A 354 6.80 1.57 25.93
N ASP A 355 7.34 0.50 25.30
CA ASP A 355 8.47 -0.27 25.80
C ASP A 355 9.63 -0.22 24.78
N GLU A 356 10.65 0.58 25.10
CA GLU A 356 11.81 0.81 24.21
C GLU A 356 12.65 -0.47 23.96
N GLU A 357 12.71 -1.40 24.91
CA GLU A 357 13.43 -2.66 24.72
C GLU A 357 12.68 -3.60 23.77
N ARG A 358 11.36 -3.72 23.93
CA ARG A 358 10.52 -4.49 23.01
C ARG A 358 10.47 -3.88 21.62
N ASN A 359 10.62 -2.56 21.52
CA ASN A 359 10.61 -1.84 20.24
C ASN A 359 11.85 -2.12 19.36
N LYS A 360 12.87 -2.80 19.83
CA LYS A 360 14.09 -3.11 19.04
C LYS A 360 13.85 -4.10 17.89
N VAL A 361 12.65 -4.66 17.80
CA VAL A 361 12.25 -5.60 16.73
C VAL A 361 12.28 -4.94 15.34
N ARG A 362 12.57 -5.75 14.32
CA ARG A 362 12.56 -5.34 12.90
C ARG A 362 11.97 -6.46 12.05
N GLY A 363 10.90 -6.13 11.30
CA GLY A 363 10.29 -7.06 10.32
C GLY A 363 9.64 -8.31 10.93
N GLU A 364 9.31 -8.29 12.21
CA GLU A 364 8.70 -9.41 12.93
C GLU A 364 7.46 -8.94 13.71
N GLU A 365 6.53 -9.86 13.94
CA GLU A 365 5.36 -9.59 14.79
C GLU A 365 5.79 -9.41 16.24
N ALA A 366 5.45 -8.30 16.85
CA ALA A 366 5.77 -8.03 18.24
C ALA A 366 4.80 -7.06 18.91
N ILE A 367 4.58 -7.26 20.21
CA ILE A 367 3.97 -6.25 21.10
C ILE A 367 5.10 -5.36 21.60
N ILE A 368 5.04 -4.06 21.29
CA ILE A 368 6.04 -3.06 21.64
C ILE A 368 5.56 -2.07 22.70
N SER A 369 4.43 -2.36 23.33
CA SER A 369 3.95 -1.71 24.55
C SER A 369 4.16 -2.60 25.77
N ALA A 370 4.21 -1.99 26.96
CA ALA A 370 4.29 -2.70 28.23
C ALA A 370 3.05 -3.58 28.48
N ASP A 371 3.18 -4.57 29.35
CA ASP A 371 2.07 -5.50 29.63
C ASP A 371 0.85 -4.81 30.23
N ASP A 372 1.08 -3.79 31.06
CA ASP A 372 0.05 -2.97 31.70
C ASP A 372 -0.38 -1.75 30.87
N SER A 373 0.06 -1.66 29.61
CA SER A 373 -0.41 -0.64 28.67
C SER A 373 -1.90 -0.86 28.35
N LYS A 374 -2.70 0.20 28.53
CA LYS A 374 -4.11 0.18 28.15
C LYS A 374 -4.29 0.04 26.65
N VAL A 375 -3.49 0.77 25.88
CA VAL A 375 -3.44 0.70 24.43
C VAL A 375 -2.30 -0.22 24.02
N LYS A 376 -2.59 -1.27 23.28
CA LYS A 376 -1.55 -2.15 22.73
C LYS A 376 -0.92 -1.50 21.51
N VAL A 377 0.40 -1.46 21.47
CA VAL A 377 1.17 -1.03 20.29
C VAL A 377 1.88 -2.25 19.74
N VAL A 378 1.67 -2.54 18.47
CA VAL A 378 2.21 -3.74 17.83
C VAL A 378 2.88 -3.43 16.50
N VAL A 379 3.85 -4.25 16.14
CA VAL A 379 4.40 -4.35 14.78
C VAL A 379 3.78 -5.60 14.15
N ILE A 380 3.17 -5.43 12.99
CA ILE A 380 2.63 -6.53 12.17
C ILE A 380 3.13 -6.34 10.75
N PRO A 381 4.06 -7.18 10.27
CA PRO A 381 4.49 -7.14 8.87
C PRO A 381 3.32 -7.35 7.92
N THR A 382 3.21 -6.48 6.90
CA THR A 382 2.15 -6.63 5.89
C THR A 382 2.50 -7.71 4.88
N ASP A 383 1.47 -8.42 4.40
CA ASP A 383 1.57 -9.39 3.30
C ASP A 383 0.36 -9.20 2.36
N GLU A 384 0.47 -8.20 1.49
CA GLU A 384 -0.59 -7.87 0.54
C GLU A 384 -0.76 -8.97 -0.51
N GLU A 385 0.34 -9.59 -0.93
CA GLU A 385 0.31 -10.67 -1.90
C GLU A 385 -0.41 -11.91 -1.34
N LEU A 386 -0.17 -12.28 -0.09
CA LEU A 386 -0.90 -13.36 0.57
C LEU A 386 -2.38 -13.04 0.71
N MET A 387 -2.72 -11.77 1.00
CA MET A 387 -4.12 -11.34 1.08
C MET A 387 -4.83 -11.48 -0.27
N ILE A 388 -4.16 -11.08 -1.37
CA ILE A 388 -4.68 -11.22 -2.73
C ILE A 388 -4.86 -12.71 -3.08
N ALA A 389 -3.87 -13.55 -2.78
CA ALA A 389 -3.96 -14.99 -3.01
C ALA A 389 -5.09 -15.63 -2.20
N THR A 390 -5.28 -15.20 -0.94
CA THR A 390 -6.35 -15.70 -0.06
C THR A 390 -7.74 -15.31 -0.59
N ASP A 391 -7.93 -14.06 -1.00
CA ASP A 391 -9.19 -13.62 -1.61
C ASP A 391 -9.49 -14.39 -2.89
N THR A 392 -8.47 -14.57 -3.73
CA THR A 392 -8.59 -15.34 -4.99
C THR A 392 -9.04 -16.77 -4.69
N MET A 393 -8.41 -17.45 -3.76
CA MET A 393 -8.81 -18.79 -3.33
C MET A 393 -10.26 -18.85 -2.83
N ASN A 394 -10.64 -17.90 -1.99
CA ASN A 394 -11.95 -17.88 -1.34
C ASN A 394 -13.10 -17.61 -2.32
N LEU A 395 -12.86 -16.83 -3.37
CA LEU A 395 -13.85 -16.54 -4.41
C LEU A 395 -14.05 -17.69 -5.41
N LEU A 396 -13.11 -18.62 -5.50
CA LEU A 396 -13.13 -19.73 -6.45
C LEU A 396 -13.47 -21.08 -5.80
N LYS A 397 -13.60 -21.12 -4.48
CA LYS A 397 -14.15 -22.27 -3.74
C LYS A 397 -15.66 -22.20 -3.68
#